data_d94ead7d15fc8a1a77010629b726bdf9
#
_entry.id   d94ead7d15fc8a1a77010629b726bdf9
#
_cell.length_a   1.000
_cell.length_b   1.000
_cell.length_c   1.000
_cell.angle_alpha   90.00
_cell.angle_beta   90.00
_cell.angle_gamma   90.00
#
_symmetry.space_group_name_H-M   'P 1'
#
loop_
_entity.id
_entity.type
_entity.pdbx_description
1 polymer ?
#
loop_
_entity_poly.entity_id
_entity_poly.type
_entity_poly.pdbx_seq_one_letter_code
_entity_poly.pdbx_strand_id
1 'polypeptide(L)'
;MSQRWLITGSSRGIGRALAEAVLAAGHRLVATARDPSTLDDLKQCHGDAVRLVALDVTDPAAASHAVATALQEFGGLDVLANVA
;
A
#
# COMPACT_ATOMS: atom_id res chain seq x y z
N MET A 1 5.81 14.67 10.24
CA MET A 1 6.62 13.45 10.13
C MET A 1 5.91 12.44 9.23
N SER A 2 6.68 11.73 8.41
CA SER A 2 6.08 10.75 7.53
C SER A 2 5.88 9.42 8.26
N GLN A 3 4.72 8.82 8.07
CA GLN A 3 4.41 7.49 8.58
C GLN A 3 4.51 6.47 7.43
N ARG A 4 4.64 5.21 7.81
CA ARG A 4 4.73 4.10 6.87
C ARG A 4 3.45 3.28 6.98
N TRP A 5 2.72 3.24 5.87
CA TRP A 5 1.39 2.66 5.82
C TRP A 5 1.37 1.40 4.96
N LEU A 6 0.51 0.47 5.31
CA LEU A 6 0.12 -0.65 4.45
C LEU A 6 -1.40 -0.65 4.35
N ILE A 7 -1.92 -0.58 3.13
CA ILE A 7 -3.36 -0.62 2.90
C ILE A 7 -3.69 -1.84 2.06
N THR A 8 -4.57 -2.69 2.55
CA THR A 8 -5.13 -3.78 1.76
C THR A 8 -6.36 -3.30 1.00
N GLY A 9 -6.53 -3.75 -0.25
CA GLY A 9 -7.68 -3.35 -1.05
C GLY A 9 -7.62 -1.91 -1.53
N SER A 10 -6.48 -1.48 -2.08
CA SER A 10 -6.24 -0.07 -2.45
C SER A 10 -6.75 0.30 -3.84
N SER A 11 -7.24 -0.65 -4.64
CA SER A 11 -7.50 -0.40 -6.06
C SER A 11 -8.73 0.47 -6.32
N ARG A 12 -9.70 0.47 -5.41
CA ARG A 12 -10.95 1.23 -5.60
C ARG A 12 -11.64 1.49 -4.27
N GLY A 13 -12.67 2.34 -4.31
CA GLY A 13 -13.52 2.62 -3.16
C GLY A 13 -12.77 3.32 -2.05
N ILE A 14 -13.09 2.95 -0.81
CA ILE A 14 -12.50 3.56 0.39
C ILE A 14 -10.99 3.34 0.43
N GLY A 15 -10.52 2.14 0.06
CA GLY A 15 -9.10 1.83 0.04
C GLY A 15 -8.32 2.74 -0.91
N ARG A 16 -8.86 3.00 -2.09
CA ARG A 16 -8.24 3.89 -3.06
C ARG A 16 -8.19 5.33 -2.54
N ALA A 17 -9.31 5.83 -1.99
CA ALA A 17 -9.36 7.17 -1.45
C ALA A 17 -8.38 7.35 -0.30
N LEU A 18 -8.26 6.36 0.59
CA LEU A 18 -7.31 6.39 1.69
C LEU A 18 -5.87 6.39 1.18
N ALA A 19 -5.56 5.56 0.18
CA ALA A 19 -4.23 5.51 -0.41
C ALA A 19 -3.82 6.87 -0.98
N GLU A 20 -4.70 7.51 -1.71
CA GLU A 20 -4.44 8.84 -2.26
C GLU A 20 -4.22 9.87 -1.16
N ALA A 21 -5.05 9.85 -0.12
CA ALA A 21 -4.92 10.78 1.00
C ALA A 21 -3.61 10.58 1.77
N VAL A 22 -3.22 9.34 2.02
CA VAL A 22 -1.97 9.00 2.70
C VAL A 22 -0.77 9.53 1.92
N LEU A 23 -0.74 9.31 0.62
CA LEU A 23 0.36 9.76 -0.22
C LEU A 23 0.37 11.29 -0.36
N ALA A 24 -0.81 11.92 -0.49
CA ALA A 24 -0.90 13.37 -0.56
C ALA A 24 -0.42 14.05 0.72
N ALA A 25 -0.55 13.37 1.85
CA ALA A 25 -0.06 13.88 3.14
C ALA A 25 1.45 13.69 3.34
N GLY A 26 2.15 13.10 2.36
CA GLY A 26 3.59 12.91 2.43
C GLY A 26 4.05 11.66 3.14
N HIS A 27 3.15 10.73 3.41
CA HIS A 27 3.49 9.44 4.01
C HIS A 27 3.99 8.45 2.96
N ARG A 28 4.58 7.37 3.43
CA ARG A 28 4.99 6.24 2.59
C ARG A 28 3.95 5.13 2.67
N LEU A 29 3.73 4.43 1.55
CA LEU A 29 2.63 3.49 1.43
C LEU A 29 3.04 2.24 0.67
N VAL A 30 2.72 1.09 1.25
CA VAL A 30 2.61 -0.16 0.50
C VAL A 30 1.15 -0.31 0.10
N ALA A 31 0.86 -0.13 -1.18
CA ALA A 31 -0.48 -0.25 -1.73
C ALA A 31 -0.66 -1.65 -2.31
N THR A 32 -1.75 -2.30 -1.97
CA THR A 32 -1.98 -3.67 -2.40
C THR A 32 -3.26 -3.78 -3.21
N ALA A 33 -3.25 -4.69 -4.16
CA ALA A 33 -4.41 -5.06 -4.96
C ALA A 33 -4.20 -6.46 -5.52
N ARG A 34 -5.29 -7.13 -5.91
CA ARG A 34 -5.18 -8.43 -6.60
C ARG A 34 -4.40 -8.29 -7.90
N ASP A 35 -4.61 -7.18 -8.62
CA ASP A 35 -3.84 -6.82 -9.80
C ASP A 35 -3.16 -5.48 -9.55
N PRO A 36 -1.84 -5.47 -9.23
CA PRO A 36 -1.14 -4.21 -8.91
C PRO A 36 -1.12 -3.21 -10.06
N SER A 37 -1.31 -3.65 -11.30
CA SER A 37 -1.32 -2.70 -12.43
C SER A 37 -2.45 -1.68 -12.32
N THR A 38 -3.51 -1.97 -11.58
CA THR A 38 -4.59 -1.00 -11.32
C THR A 38 -4.13 0.19 -10.47
N LEU A 39 -2.94 0.10 -9.88
CA LEU A 39 -2.36 1.13 -9.03
C LEU A 39 -1.19 1.86 -9.68
N ASP A 40 -0.91 1.60 -10.96
CA ASP A 40 0.25 2.17 -11.65
C ASP A 40 0.25 3.70 -11.62
N ASP A 41 -0.92 4.32 -11.68
CA ASP A 41 -1.02 5.78 -11.62
C ASP A 41 -0.56 6.35 -10.28
N LEU A 42 -0.77 5.64 -9.18
CA LEU A 42 -0.22 6.03 -7.88
C LEU A 42 1.31 6.03 -7.91
N LYS A 43 1.89 5.02 -8.53
CA LYS A 43 3.35 4.91 -8.67
C LYS A 43 3.89 6.03 -9.54
N GLN A 44 3.21 6.36 -10.62
CA GLN A 44 3.62 7.45 -11.51
C GLN A 44 3.55 8.81 -10.80
N CYS A 45 2.53 9.04 -9.98
CA CYS A 45 2.36 10.32 -9.29
C CYS A 45 3.28 10.47 -8.07
N HIS A 46 3.55 9.39 -7.35
CA HIS A 46 4.21 9.46 -6.05
C HIS A 46 5.58 8.79 -6.00
N GLY A 47 5.98 8.09 -7.04
CA GLY A 47 7.33 7.54 -7.18
C GLY A 47 7.76 6.67 -6.01
N ASP A 48 8.84 7.07 -5.36
CA ASP A 48 9.46 6.26 -4.29
C ASP A 48 8.66 6.23 -2.99
N ALA A 49 7.63 7.05 -2.85
CA ALA A 49 6.77 7.04 -1.67
C ALA A 49 5.81 5.84 -1.65
N VAL A 50 5.63 5.16 -2.76
CA VAL A 50 4.69 4.04 -2.85
C VAL A 50 5.38 2.79 -3.40
N ARG A 51 4.99 1.64 -2.84
CA ARG A 51 5.34 0.31 -3.37
C ARG A 51 4.05 -0.44 -3.65
N LEU A 52 4.02 -1.11 -4.79
CA LEU A 52 2.84 -1.86 -5.23
C LEU A 52 3.08 -3.35 -5.00
N VAL A 53 2.14 -4.01 -4.33
CA VAL A 53 2.25 -5.43 -4.02
C VAL A 53 0.97 -6.15 -4.42
N ALA A 54 1.11 -7.26 -5.12
CA ALA A 54 -0.01 -8.14 -5.41
C ALA A 54 -0.46 -8.81 -4.12
N LEU A 55 -1.74 -8.68 -3.79
CA LEU A 55 -2.28 -9.31 -2.59
C LEU A 55 -3.69 -9.78 -2.84
N ASP A 56 -3.88 -11.09 -2.70
CA ASP A 56 -5.20 -11.70 -2.60
C ASP A 56 -5.48 -11.90 -1.10
N VAL A 57 -6.52 -11.25 -0.61
CA VAL A 57 -6.85 -11.27 0.84
C VAL A 57 -7.19 -12.65 1.35
N THR A 58 -7.44 -13.60 0.46
CA THR A 58 -7.68 -15.01 0.82
C THR A 58 -6.39 -15.80 1.01
N ASP A 59 -5.23 -15.21 0.69
CA ASP A 59 -3.92 -15.85 0.78
C ASP A 59 -3.13 -15.27 1.96
N PRO A 60 -2.98 -16.01 3.08
CA PRO A 60 -2.23 -15.50 4.23
C PRO A 60 -0.76 -15.19 3.93
N ALA A 61 -0.14 -15.93 3.02
CA ALA A 61 1.26 -15.68 2.65
C ALA A 61 1.43 -14.34 1.95
N ALA A 62 0.44 -13.91 1.16
CA ALA A 62 0.48 -12.63 0.48
C ALA A 62 0.46 -11.46 1.48
N ALA A 63 -0.32 -11.58 2.55
CA ALA A 63 -0.35 -10.55 3.59
C ALA A 63 1.02 -10.43 4.28
N SER A 64 1.65 -11.56 4.61
CA SER A 64 2.99 -11.57 5.20
C SER A 64 4.02 -10.94 4.26
N HIS A 65 3.92 -11.20 2.97
CA HIS A 65 4.80 -10.61 1.96
C HIS A 65 4.65 -9.09 1.91
N ALA A 66 3.43 -8.57 1.98
CA ALA A 66 3.19 -7.13 1.97
C ALA A 66 3.80 -6.46 3.21
N VAL A 67 3.66 -7.06 4.38
CA VAL A 67 4.30 -6.55 5.60
C VAL A 67 5.82 -6.58 5.46
N ALA A 68 6.38 -7.67 4.95
CA ALA A 68 7.82 -7.78 4.72
C ALA A 68 8.32 -6.70 3.77
N THR A 69 7.55 -6.36 2.74
CA THR A 69 7.89 -5.28 1.80
C THR A 69 8.00 -3.95 2.54
N ALA A 70 7.04 -3.64 3.41
CA ALA A 70 7.11 -2.40 4.20
C ALA A 70 8.36 -2.35 5.07
N LEU A 71 8.70 -3.46 5.73
CA LEU A 71 9.88 -3.54 6.58
C LEU A 71 11.17 -3.37 5.78
N GLN A 72 11.27 -3.99 4.61
CA GLN A 72 12.47 -3.94 3.79
C GLN A 72 12.64 -2.60 3.08
N GLU A 73 11.54 -2.06 2.53
CA GLU A 73 11.62 -0.87 1.67
C GLU A 73 11.56 0.42 2.46
N PHE A 74 10.83 0.43 3.57
CA PHE A 74 10.64 1.64 4.37
C PHE A 74 11.24 1.57 5.76
N GLY A 75 11.77 0.43 6.14
CA GLY A 75 12.39 0.26 7.44
C GLY A 75 11.40 0.06 8.59
N GLY A 76 10.14 -0.15 8.31
CA GLY A 76 9.14 -0.39 9.35
C GLY A 76 7.72 -0.21 8.85
N LEU A 77 6.77 -0.35 9.76
CA LEU A 77 5.34 -0.20 9.48
C LEU A 77 4.67 0.46 10.68
N ASP A 78 4.01 1.59 10.46
CA ASP A 78 3.36 2.35 11.52
C ASP A 78 1.85 2.11 11.56
N VAL A 79 1.22 1.99 10.39
CA VAL A 79 -0.23 1.88 10.28
C VAL A 79 -0.59 0.78 9.29
N LEU A 80 -1.46 -0.12 9.72
CA LEU A 80 -2.06 -1.13 8.85
C LEU A 80 -3.56 -0.84 8.71
N ALA A 81 -3.98 -0.55 7.49
CA ALA A 81 -5.39 -0.32 7.18
C ALA A 81 -5.92 -1.50 6.36
N ASN A 82 -6.76 -2.31 6.96
CA ASN A 82 -7.37 -3.47 6.31
C ASN A 82 -8.76 -3.07 5.80
N VAL A 83 -8.85 -2.76 4.50
CA VAL A 83 -10.07 -2.23 3.88
C VAL A 83 -10.76 -3.29 3.01
N ALA A 84 -10.07 -4.35 2.70
CA ALA A 84 -10.60 -5.39 1.81
C ALA A 84 -11.80 -6.14 2.39
#